data_0ad64302c4d8310856603bee535e0c25
#
_entry.id   0ad64302c4d8310856603bee535e0c25
#
_cell.length_a   1.000
_cell.length_b   1.000
_cell.length_c   1.000
_cell.angle_alpha   90.00
_cell.angle_beta   90.00
_cell.angle_gamma   90.00
#
_symmetry.space_group_name_H-M   'P 1'
#
loop_
_entity.id
_entity.type
_entity.pdbx_description
1 polymer ?
#
loop_
_entity_poly.entity_id
_entity_poly.type
_entity_poly.pdbx_seq_one_letter_code
_entity_poly.pdbx_strand_id
1 'polypeptide(L)'
;MKEESRMSDAKLINYSTADFASKSDMELALYKWKEVRDKIMQELKAKGLMRFTILRIWNKEGIFRLGYLFEYRDESAYKDCQEIWQQQESNVQENAPVKIFANRGIVLEDNY
;
A
#
# COMPACT_ATOMS: atom_id res chain seq x y z
N MET A 1 7.08 -19.24 18.33
CA MET A 1 8.25 -19.13 17.63
C MET A 1 8.52 -17.80 17.00
N LYS A 2 9.71 -17.62 16.71
CA LYS A 2 10.16 -16.32 16.27
C LYS A 2 9.75 -15.97 14.87
N GLU A 3 9.62 -16.96 14.03
CA GLU A 3 9.37 -16.69 12.61
C GLU A 3 8.10 -15.94 12.36
N GLU A 4 7.08 -16.24 13.16
CA GLU A 4 5.82 -15.52 12.95
C GLU A 4 5.98 -14.04 13.21
N SER A 5 6.73 -13.69 14.25
CA SER A 5 6.92 -12.28 14.55
C SER A 5 7.87 -11.61 13.58
N ARG A 6 8.47 -12.39 12.68
CA ARG A 6 9.38 -11.83 11.68
C ARG A 6 8.73 -11.58 10.35
N MET A 7 7.41 -11.46 10.34
CA MET A 7 6.71 -11.10 9.12
C MET A 7 7.17 -9.76 8.56
N SER A 8 7.71 -8.92 9.42
CA SER A 8 8.18 -7.62 8.98
C SER A 8 9.70 -7.57 8.84
N ASP A 9 10.29 -8.66 8.36
CA ASP A 9 11.71 -8.64 8.00
C ASP A 9 11.96 -7.83 6.74
N ALA A 10 11.04 -6.97 6.39
CA ALA A 10 11.17 -6.10 5.24
C ALA A 10 12.37 -5.19 5.41
N LYS A 11 13.08 -4.97 4.33
CA LYS A 11 14.22 -4.06 4.31
C LYS A 11 13.84 -2.69 3.77
N LEU A 12 12.75 -2.60 3.05
CA LEU A 12 12.27 -1.34 2.49
C LEU A 12 10.77 -1.24 2.74
N ILE A 13 10.34 -0.11 3.26
CA ILE A 13 8.93 0.13 3.52
C ILE A 13 8.52 1.40 2.80
N ASN A 14 7.41 1.32 2.08
CA ASN A 14 6.80 2.48 1.46
C ASN A 14 5.52 2.79 2.20
N TYR A 15 5.41 4.01 2.71
CA TYR A 15 4.20 4.46 3.37
C TYR A 15 3.62 5.62 2.57
N SER A 16 2.42 5.40 2.03
CA SER A 16 1.73 6.40 1.22
C SER A 16 0.42 6.77 1.86
N THR A 17 -0.01 8.01 1.64
CA THR A 17 -1.35 8.42 2.03
C THR A 17 -2.05 8.97 0.81
N ALA A 18 -3.36 8.77 0.76
CA ALA A 18 -4.19 9.26 -0.33
C ALA A 18 -5.40 9.94 0.25
N ASP A 19 -5.59 11.21 -0.13
CA ASP A 19 -6.74 11.99 0.30
C ASP A 19 -7.78 11.98 -0.80
N PHE A 20 -9.03 11.74 -0.42
CA PHE A 20 -10.14 11.69 -1.36
C PHE A 20 -11.04 12.90 -1.18
N ALA A 21 -11.77 13.24 -2.24
CA ALA A 21 -12.65 14.40 -2.21
C ALA A 21 -13.85 14.17 -1.29
N SER A 22 -14.25 12.92 -1.11
CA SER A 22 -15.42 12.60 -0.30
C SER A 22 -15.26 11.23 0.32
N LYS A 23 -16.10 10.96 1.32
CA LYS A 23 -16.16 9.64 1.93
C LYS A 23 -16.58 8.59 0.90
N SER A 24 -17.51 8.95 0.02
CA SER A 24 -17.96 8.03 -1.02
C SER A 24 -16.83 7.62 -1.95
N ASP A 25 -16.00 8.57 -2.34
CA ASP A 25 -14.87 8.28 -3.22
C ASP A 25 -13.89 7.34 -2.53
N MET A 26 -13.64 7.59 -1.24
CA MET A 26 -12.74 6.75 -0.47
C MET A 26 -13.28 5.32 -0.36
N GLU A 27 -14.57 5.19 -0.08
CA GLU A 27 -15.19 3.88 0.05
C GLU A 27 -15.23 3.14 -1.28
N LEU A 28 -15.42 3.87 -2.36
CA LEU A 28 -15.40 3.27 -3.69
C LEU A 28 -14.01 2.71 -4.02
N ALA A 29 -12.96 3.44 -3.64
CA ALA A 29 -11.60 2.97 -3.86
C ALA A 29 -11.38 1.64 -3.13
N LEU A 30 -11.86 1.54 -1.89
CA LEU A 30 -11.73 0.31 -1.12
C LEU A 30 -12.51 -0.83 -1.77
N TYR A 31 -13.69 -0.53 -2.28
CA TYR A 31 -14.52 -1.52 -2.94
C TYR A 31 -13.84 -2.04 -4.21
N LYS A 32 -13.32 -1.14 -5.02
CA LYS A 32 -12.64 -1.54 -6.26
C LYS A 32 -11.42 -2.39 -5.96
N TRP A 33 -10.69 -2.05 -4.90
CA TRP A 33 -9.53 -2.84 -4.51
C TRP A 33 -9.91 -4.28 -4.18
N LYS A 34 -11.02 -4.47 -3.48
CA LYS A 34 -11.47 -5.81 -3.12
C LYS A 34 -11.71 -6.70 -4.33
N GLU A 35 -12.10 -6.09 -5.44
CA GLU A 35 -12.40 -6.85 -6.65
C GLU A 35 -11.17 -7.41 -7.34
N VAL A 36 -10.02 -6.73 -7.19
CA VAL A 36 -8.79 -7.15 -7.86
C VAL A 36 -7.73 -7.67 -6.89
N ARG A 37 -8.00 -7.56 -5.60
CA ARG A 37 -7.01 -7.78 -4.56
C ARG A 37 -6.30 -9.12 -4.66
N ASP A 38 -7.05 -10.19 -4.77
CA ASP A 38 -6.44 -11.52 -4.68
C ASP A 38 -5.42 -11.75 -5.79
N LYS A 39 -5.78 -11.36 -7.01
CA LYS A 39 -4.88 -11.53 -8.13
C LYS A 39 -3.65 -10.63 -8.01
N ILE A 40 -3.87 -9.38 -7.67
CA ILE A 40 -2.77 -8.40 -7.55
C ILE A 40 -1.82 -8.81 -6.44
N MET A 41 -2.36 -9.21 -5.30
CA MET A 41 -1.50 -9.61 -4.18
C MET A 41 -0.68 -10.83 -4.51
N GLN A 42 -1.25 -11.77 -5.27
CA GLN A 42 -0.52 -12.95 -5.68
C GLN A 42 0.70 -12.57 -6.52
N GLU A 43 0.50 -11.65 -7.47
CA GLU A 43 1.57 -11.18 -8.34
C GLU A 43 2.64 -10.41 -7.56
N LEU A 44 2.20 -9.54 -6.65
CA LEU A 44 3.13 -8.73 -5.87
C LEU A 44 3.97 -9.60 -4.94
N LYS A 45 3.36 -10.57 -4.30
CA LYS A 45 4.09 -11.45 -3.39
C LYS A 45 5.13 -12.26 -4.14
N ALA A 46 4.82 -12.67 -5.36
CA ALA A 46 5.78 -13.38 -6.18
C ALA A 46 6.99 -12.53 -6.50
N LYS A 47 6.84 -11.21 -6.49
CA LYS A 47 7.93 -10.28 -6.77
C LYS A 47 8.61 -9.74 -5.52
N GLY A 48 8.17 -10.17 -4.34
CA GLY A 48 8.87 -9.80 -3.12
C GLY A 48 8.16 -8.86 -2.18
N LEU A 49 6.90 -8.54 -2.46
CA LEU A 49 6.09 -7.82 -1.47
C LEU A 49 5.79 -8.79 -0.33
N MET A 50 6.09 -8.36 0.88
CA MET A 50 5.91 -9.23 2.05
C MET A 50 4.57 -8.98 2.72
N ARG A 51 4.11 -7.73 2.71
CA ARG A 51 2.89 -7.36 3.40
C ARG A 51 2.37 -6.05 2.86
N PHE A 52 1.06 -5.96 2.75
CA PHE A 52 0.38 -4.73 2.33
C PHE A 52 -0.76 -4.47 3.28
N THR A 53 -0.76 -3.30 3.90
CA THR A 53 -1.76 -2.93 4.88
C THR A 53 -2.43 -1.63 4.45
N ILE A 54 -3.75 -1.60 4.49
CA ILE A 54 -4.50 -0.39 4.23
C ILE A 54 -5.06 0.10 5.56
N LEU A 55 -4.85 1.38 5.83
CA LEU A 55 -5.28 2.01 7.06
C LEU A 55 -6.29 3.09 6.75
N ARG A 56 -7.30 3.20 7.58
CA ARG A 56 -8.17 4.38 7.55
C ARG A 56 -7.62 5.34 8.59
N ILE A 57 -7.22 6.52 8.14
CA ILE A 57 -6.70 7.53 9.06
C ILE A 57 -7.88 8.13 9.81
N TRP A 58 -7.92 7.96 11.12
CA TRP A 58 -9.08 8.34 11.91
C TRP A 58 -8.90 9.61 12.74
N ASN A 59 -7.67 10.05 12.91
CA ASN A 59 -7.42 11.18 13.80
C ASN A 59 -7.38 12.52 13.06
N LYS A 60 -7.94 12.59 11.85
CA LYS A 60 -7.98 13.81 11.06
C LYS A 60 -9.42 14.06 10.65
N GLU A 61 -10.09 14.94 11.37
CA GLU A 61 -11.48 15.26 11.06
C GLU A 61 -11.58 16.04 9.76
N GLY A 62 -12.63 15.75 9.01
CA GLY A 62 -12.88 16.46 7.77
C GLY A 62 -12.00 16.05 6.61
N ILE A 63 -11.16 15.05 6.82
CA ILE A 63 -10.26 14.56 5.78
C ILE A 63 -10.57 13.09 5.53
N PHE A 64 -10.71 12.73 4.25
CA PHE A 64 -10.98 11.35 3.86
C PHE A 64 -9.71 10.74 3.35
N ARG A 65 -8.94 10.13 4.24
CA ARG A 65 -7.57 9.70 3.97
C ARG A 65 -7.39 8.22 4.25
N LEU A 66 -6.76 7.53 3.30
CA LEU A 66 -6.30 6.16 3.49
C LEU A 66 -4.79 6.16 3.58
N GLY A 67 -4.26 5.25 4.38
CA GLY A 67 -2.83 5.00 4.45
C GLY A 67 -2.55 3.64 3.84
N TYR A 68 -1.44 3.54 3.13
CA TYR A 68 -1.02 2.31 2.48
C TYR A 68 0.39 1.99 2.92
N LEU A 69 0.56 0.85 3.57
CA LEU A 69 1.86 0.41 4.04
C LEU A 69 2.30 -0.80 3.24
N PHE A 70 3.37 -0.62 2.47
CA PHE A 70 3.93 -1.69 1.64
C PHE A 70 5.25 -2.12 2.23
N GLU A 71 5.38 -3.39 2.56
CA GLU A 71 6.60 -3.93 3.13
C GLU A 71 7.24 -4.85 2.11
N TYR A 72 8.42 -4.45 1.63
CA TYR A 72 9.13 -5.18 0.58
C TYR A 72 10.34 -5.90 1.16
N ARG A 73 10.66 -7.05 0.58
CA ARG A 73 11.81 -7.82 1.00
C ARG A 73 13.10 -6.99 0.90
N ASP A 74 13.25 -6.25 -0.19
CA ASP A 74 14.43 -5.43 -0.42
C ASP A 74 14.14 -4.44 -1.55
N GLU A 75 15.16 -3.68 -1.93
CA GLU A 75 15.05 -2.68 -2.99
C GLU A 75 14.68 -3.30 -4.33
N SER A 76 15.25 -4.47 -4.60
CA SER A 76 14.97 -5.15 -5.86
C SER A 76 13.49 -5.53 -5.95
N ALA A 77 12.93 -6.03 -4.85
CA ALA A 77 11.52 -6.37 -4.80
C ALA A 77 10.64 -5.14 -5.04
N TYR A 78 11.03 -4.00 -4.46
CA TYR A 78 10.30 -2.77 -4.67
C TYR A 78 10.26 -2.42 -6.15
N LYS A 79 11.40 -2.49 -6.83
CA LYS A 79 11.48 -2.17 -8.24
C LYS A 79 10.67 -3.14 -9.09
N ASP A 80 10.72 -4.42 -8.75
CA ASP A 80 9.99 -5.43 -9.52
C ASP A 80 8.49 -5.25 -9.37
N CYS A 81 8.03 -4.73 -8.25
CA CYS A 81 6.60 -4.54 -8.01
C CYS A 81 6.07 -3.27 -8.67
N GLN A 82 6.94 -2.34 -9.08
CA GLN A 82 6.49 -1.06 -9.63
C GLN A 82 5.65 -1.24 -10.89
N GLU A 83 6.03 -2.15 -11.74
CA GLU A 83 5.30 -2.38 -12.98
C GLU A 83 3.86 -2.80 -12.70
N ILE A 84 3.69 -3.64 -11.69
CA ILE A 84 2.34 -4.10 -11.34
C ILE A 84 1.51 -2.94 -10.82
N TRP A 85 2.07 -2.12 -9.92
CA TRP A 85 1.36 -0.97 -9.39
C TRP A 85 1.03 0.04 -10.48
N GLN A 86 1.96 0.26 -11.42
CA GLN A 86 1.74 1.20 -12.51
C GLN A 86 0.60 0.77 -13.39
N GLN A 87 0.46 -0.52 -13.63
CA GLN A 87 -0.66 -1.03 -14.41
C GLN A 87 -1.99 -0.73 -13.71
N GLN A 88 -2.01 -0.84 -12.40
CA GLN A 88 -3.21 -0.54 -11.64
C GLN A 88 -3.54 0.95 -11.70
N GLU A 89 -2.52 1.80 -11.60
CA GLU A 89 -2.74 3.23 -11.64
C GLU A 89 -3.27 3.69 -12.98
N SER A 90 -2.84 3.06 -14.06
CA SER A 90 -3.30 3.44 -15.39
C SER A 90 -4.78 3.13 -15.61
N ASN A 91 -5.36 2.30 -14.76
CA ASN A 91 -6.78 1.97 -14.84
C ASN A 91 -7.64 2.87 -13.97
N VAL A 92 -7.03 3.78 -13.22
CA VAL A 92 -7.76 4.69 -12.36
C VAL A 92 -8.35 5.80 -13.20
N GLN A 93 -9.65 6.01 -13.11
CA GLN A 93 -10.35 7.00 -13.90
C GLN A 93 -10.99 8.04 -13.01
N GLU A 94 -12.17 7.70 -12.50
CA GLU A 94 -12.96 8.60 -11.67
C GLU A 94 -12.74 8.26 -10.22
N ASN A 95 -13.05 9.23 -9.36
CA ASN A 95 -12.98 9.06 -7.91
C ASN A 95 -11.56 8.81 -7.41
N ALA A 96 -10.58 9.20 -8.22
CA ALA A 96 -9.18 9.06 -7.82
C ALA A 96 -8.89 10.00 -6.65
N PRO A 97 -7.85 9.69 -5.87
CA PRO A 97 -7.43 10.61 -4.82
C PRO A 97 -7.03 11.95 -5.40
N VAL A 98 -7.34 13.01 -4.67
CA VAL A 98 -6.96 14.36 -5.09
C VAL A 98 -5.55 14.71 -4.65
N LYS A 99 -4.98 13.92 -3.74
CA LYS A 99 -3.65 14.20 -3.21
C LYS A 99 -3.03 12.90 -2.73
N ILE A 100 -1.80 12.64 -3.16
CA ILE A 100 -1.08 11.44 -2.77
C ILE A 100 0.31 11.85 -2.31
N PHE A 101 0.72 11.31 -1.16
CA PHE A 101 2.09 11.43 -0.66
C PHE A 101 2.68 10.05 -0.51
N ALA A 102 3.92 9.88 -0.92
CA ALA A 102 4.60 8.60 -0.78
C ALA A 102 5.97 8.83 -0.15
N ASN A 103 6.27 8.01 0.85
CA ASN A 103 7.58 8.01 1.49
C ASN A 103 8.13 6.60 1.44
N ARG A 104 9.38 6.47 0.99
CA ARG A 104 10.03 5.18 0.92
C ARG A 104 11.27 5.22 1.79
N GLY A 105 11.35 4.25 2.68
CA GLY A 105 12.44 4.22 3.64
C GLY A 105 13.11 2.88 3.71
N ILE A 106 14.41 2.91 3.95
CA ILE A 106 15.17 1.70 4.23
C ILE A 106 15.08 1.48 5.73
N VAL A 107 14.81 0.24 6.13
CA VAL A 107 14.67 -0.07 7.54
C VAL A 107 16.03 0.01 8.20
N LEU A 108 16.14 0.85 9.21
CA LEU A 108 17.38 1.00 9.97
C LEU A 108 17.34 0.21 11.25
N GLU A 109 16.16 0.05 11.83
CA GLU A 109 16.01 -0.63 13.10
C GLU A 109 14.58 -1.16 13.19
N ASP A 110 14.44 -2.39 13.63
CA ASP A 110 13.14 -3.04 13.71
C ASP A 110 13.04 -3.69 15.08
N ASN A 111 12.15 -3.17 15.92
CA ASN A 111 11.96 -3.64 17.29
C ASN A 111 10.61 -4.32 17.40
N TYR A 112 10.64 -5.59 17.74
CA TYR A 112 9.42 -6.37 17.95
C TYR A 112 9.65 -7.42 19.04
#